data_9b8c22274f4aa40c02ab25f4dd4cd470
#
_entry.id   9b8c22274f4aa40c02ab25f4dd4cd470
#
_cell.length_a   1.000
_cell.length_b   1.000
_cell.length_c   1.000
_cell.angle_alpha   90.00
_cell.angle_beta   90.00
_cell.angle_gamma   90.00
#
_symmetry.space_group_name_H-M   'P 1'
#
loop_
_entity.id
_entity.type
_entity.pdbx_description
1 polymer ?
#
loop_
_entity_poly.entity_id
_entity_poly.type
_entity_poly.pdbx_seq_one_letter_code
_entity_poly.pdbx_strand_id
1 'polypeptide(L)'
;MKVLIIEQEKTFQQSLSYYLEHHKNFEVLLAHSKKEGISLLETSPCDMVLCGDRLPDANGLDTLKELVQKNPQIISVLMTVQGDEALKEEALKAGIRGYLEKPFDLKQLEEIMDANRPQ
;
A
#
# COMPACT_ATOMS: atom_id res chain seq x y z
N MET A 1 2.80 -6.03 13.11
CA MET A 1 2.03 -5.89 11.86
C MET A 1 2.90 -6.32 10.69
N LYS A 2 2.32 -7.01 9.74
CA LYS A 2 3.00 -7.46 8.54
C LYS A 2 2.52 -6.64 7.34
N VAL A 3 3.46 -6.04 6.61
CA VAL A 3 3.17 -5.08 5.55
C VAL A 3 3.81 -5.52 4.25
N LEU A 4 3.06 -5.44 3.15
CA LEU A 4 3.59 -5.64 1.81
C LEU A 4 3.68 -4.28 1.13
N ILE A 5 4.84 -3.95 0.57
CA ILE A 5 5.04 -2.74 -0.22
C ILE A 5 5.21 -3.15 -1.69
N ILE A 6 4.25 -2.80 -2.53
CA ILE A 6 4.31 -3.03 -3.97
C ILE A 6 4.68 -1.71 -4.62
N GLU A 7 5.91 -1.60 -5.12
CA GLU A 7 6.46 -0.34 -5.61
C GLU A 7 7.58 -0.59 -6.60
N GLN A 8 7.53 0.05 -7.77
CA GLN A 8 8.59 -0.15 -8.76
C GLN A 8 9.82 0.74 -8.50
N GLU A 9 9.67 1.85 -7.80
CA GLU A 9 10.77 2.73 -7.47
C GLU A 9 11.53 2.21 -6.27
N LYS A 10 12.70 1.61 -6.49
CA LYS A 10 13.45 0.90 -5.46
C LYS A 10 13.89 1.80 -4.31
N THR A 11 14.39 2.99 -4.60
CA THR A 11 14.88 3.90 -3.56
C THR A 11 13.78 4.29 -2.61
N PHE A 12 12.63 4.65 -3.13
CA PHE A 12 11.46 4.99 -2.32
C PHE A 12 11.01 3.79 -1.49
N GLN A 13 10.93 2.62 -2.11
CA GLN A 13 10.52 1.40 -1.44
C GLN A 13 11.45 1.06 -0.27
N GLN A 14 12.76 1.16 -0.50
CA GLN A 14 13.75 0.85 0.53
C GLN A 14 13.67 1.82 1.71
N SER A 15 13.49 3.11 1.44
CA SER A 15 13.36 4.11 2.49
C SER A 15 12.13 3.86 3.36
N LEU A 16 11.02 3.56 2.72
CA LEU A 16 9.77 3.28 3.43
C LEU A 16 9.88 1.99 4.24
N SER A 17 10.47 0.96 3.65
CA SER A 17 10.72 -0.31 4.32
C SER A 17 11.59 -0.13 5.55
N TYR A 18 12.68 0.62 5.42
CA TYR A 18 13.57 0.90 6.54
C TYR A 18 12.81 1.56 7.70
N TYR A 19 12.02 2.56 7.40
CA TYR A 19 11.23 3.25 8.42
C TYR A 19 10.30 2.27 9.16
N LEU A 20 9.55 1.46 8.41
CA LEU A 20 8.58 0.55 9.01
C LEU A 20 9.25 -0.55 9.84
N GLU A 21 10.39 -1.06 9.39
CA GLU A 21 11.11 -2.09 10.12
C GLU A 21 11.79 -1.56 11.38
N HIS A 22 12.45 -0.40 11.28
CA HIS A 22 13.30 0.10 12.36
C HIS A 22 12.59 1.02 13.36
N HIS A 23 11.54 1.72 12.91
CA HIS A 23 10.81 2.64 13.79
C HIS A 23 9.48 2.08 14.27
N LYS A 24 8.94 1.08 13.58
CA LYS A 24 7.65 0.48 13.93
C LYS A 24 7.75 -1.00 14.28
N ASN A 25 8.89 -1.62 14.06
CA ASN A 25 9.09 -3.06 14.28
C ASN A 25 8.12 -3.92 13.46
N PHE A 26 7.74 -3.45 12.27
CA PHE A 26 6.88 -4.20 11.38
C PHE A 26 7.70 -5.21 10.58
N GLU A 27 7.09 -6.32 10.22
CA GLU A 27 7.67 -7.24 9.26
C GLU A 27 7.26 -6.75 7.87
N VAL A 28 8.23 -6.55 6.97
CA VAL A 28 7.98 -5.95 5.66
C VAL A 28 8.37 -6.91 4.54
N LEU A 29 7.46 -7.08 3.60
CA LEU A 29 7.70 -7.80 2.35
C LEU A 29 7.74 -6.80 1.20
N LEU A 30 8.60 -7.04 0.22
CA LEU A 30 8.78 -6.14 -0.91
C LEU A 30 8.42 -6.83 -2.22
N ALA A 31 7.66 -6.13 -3.06
CA ALA A 31 7.34 -6.56 -4.41
C ALA A 31 7.50 -5.36 -5.35
N HIS A 32 7.90 -5.61 -6.59
CA HIS A 32 8.11 -4.57 -7.58
C HIS A 32 7.04 -4.54 -8.66
N SER A 33 6.13 -5.51 -8.66
CA SER A 33 5.09 -5.64 -9.66
C SER A 33 3.81 -6.20 -9.02
N LYS A 34 2.70 -6.06 -9.75
CA LYS A 34 1.42 -6.66 -9.32
C LYS A 34 1.55 -8.17 -9.16
N LYS A 35 2.13 -8.82 -10.16
CA LYS A 35 2.27 -10.27 -10.17
C LYS A 35 3.04 -10.76 -8.94
N GLU A 36 4.16 -10.13 -8.65
CA GLU A 36 4.98 -10.49 -7.49
C GLU A 36 4.22 -10.24 -6.19
N GLY A 37 3.53 -9.09 -6.08
CA GLY A 37 2.76 -8.75 -4.89
C GLY A 37 1.64 -9.73 -4.59
N ILE A 38 0.87 -10.11 -5.60
CA ILE A 38 -0.21 -11.08 -5.44
C ILE A 38 0.35 -12.44 -5.04
N SER A 39 1.44 -12.86 -5.67
CA SER A 39 2.09 -14.13 -5.36
C SER A 39 2.56 -14.18 -3.90
N LEU A 40 3.16 -13.09 -3.41
CA LEU A 40 3.59 -13.02 -2.02
C LEU A 40 2.42 -13.08 -1.04
N LEU A 41 1.33 -12.41 -1.33
CA LEU A 41 0.15 -12.43 -0.46
C LEU A 41 -0.49 -13.82 -0.36
N GLU A 42 -0.42 -14.61 -1.42
CA GLU A 42 -0.95 -15.96 -1.39
C GLU A 42 -0.23 -16.86 -0.40
N THR A 43 1.07 -16.66 -0.23
CA THR A 43 1.88 -17.49 0.68
C THR A 43 2.17 -16.81 2.01
N SER A 44 1.98 -15.50 2.11
CA SER A 44 2.32 -14.72 3.30
C SER A 44 1.26 -13.64 3.52
N PRO A 45 0.15 -13.99 4.17
CA PRO A 45 -0.91 -12.99 4.42
C PRO A 45 -0.38 -11.78 5.18
N CYS A 46 -0.78 -10.59 4.74
CA CYS A 46 -0.35 -9.33 5.33
C CYS A 46 -1.53 -8.56 5.93
N ASP A 47 -1.23 -7.68 6.88
CA ASP A 47 -2.22 -6.81 7.50
C ASP A 47 -2.44 -5.53 6.70
N MET A 48 -1.42 -5.09 5.99
CA MET A 48 -1.46 -3.85 5.22
C MET A 48 -0.71 -4.01 3.90
N VAL A 49 -1.21 -3.35 2.85
CA VAL A 49 -0.54 -3.26 1.55
C VAL A 49 -0.41 -1.79 1.17
N LEU A 50 0.82 -1.36 0.91
CA LEU A 50 1.13 -0.04 0.37
C LEU A 50 1.49 -0.24 -1.09
N CYS A 51 0.75 0.38 -1.99
CA CYS A 51 0.91 0.13 -3.43
C CYS A 51 1.10 1.43 -4.21
N GLY A 52 2.16 1.51 -4.99
CA GLY A 52 2.38 2.61 -5.92
C GLY A 52 1.34 2.58 -7.04
N ASP A 53 1.01 3.75 -7.58
CA ASP A 53 0.00 3.86 -8.64
C ASP A 53 0.49 3.36 -9.99
N ARG A 54 1.80 3.29 -10.21
CA ARG A 54 2.40 2.81 -11.45
C ARG A 54 3.29 1.62 -11.19
N LEU A 55 2.95 0.50 -11.80
CA LEU A 55 3.72 -0.73 -11.71
C LEU A 55 4.08 -1.17 -13.14
N PRO A 56 5.10 -2.01 -13.31
CA PRO A 56 5.49 -2.45 -14.66
C PRO A 56 4.39 -3.18 -15.41
N ASP A 57 3.52 -3.88 -14.69
CA ASP A 57 2.51 -4.77 -15.27
C ASP A 57 1.07 -4.37 -14.97
N ALA A 58 0.83 -3.26 -14.27
CA ALA A 58 -0.51 -2.82 -13.92
C ALA A 58 -0.48 -1.42 -13.31
N ASN A 59 -1.64 -0.83 -13.08
CA ASN A 59 -1.72 0.36 -12.25
C ASN A 59 -2.09 -0.05 -10.81
N GLY A 60 -1.71 0.80 -9.86
CA GLY A 60 -1.90 0.49 -8.45
C GLY A 60 -3.35 0.46 -8.00
N LEU A 61 -4.19 1.33 -8.57
CA LEU A 61 -5.60 1.36 -8.19
C LEU A 61 -6.29 0.04 -8.53
N ASP A 62 -6.10 -0.47 -9.75
CA ASP A 62 -6.70 -1.74 -10.15
C ASP A 62 -6.14 -2.91 -9.36
N THR A 63 -4.84 -2.86 -9.05
CA THR A 63 -4.20 -3.87 -8.21
C THR A 63 -4.85 -3.92 -6.83
N LEU A 64 -5.02 -2.77 -6.20
CA LEU A 64 -5.63 -2.70 -4.87
C LEU A 64 -7.12 -3.07 -4.89
N LYS A 65 -7.84 -2.72 -5.94
CA LYS A 65 -9.24 -3.13 -6.08
C LYS A 65 -9.36 -4.65 -6.07
N GLU A 66 -8.49 -5.33 -6.80
CA GLU A 66 -8.46 -6.79 -6.82
C GLU A 66 -8.14 -7.37 -5.45
N LEU A 67 -7.14 -6.80 -4.78
CA LEU A 67 -6.73 -7.26 -3.46
C LEU A 67 -7.83 -7.06 -2.41
N VAL A 68 -8.52 -5.93 -2.44
CA VAL A 68 -9.61 -5.63 -1.50
C VAL A 68 -10.77 -6.59 -1.69
N GLN A 69 -11.09 -6.96 -2.92
CA GLN A 69 -12.16 -7.93 -3.18
C GLN A 69 -11.86 -9.29 -2.55
N LYS A 70 -10.61 -9.72 -2.61
CA LYS A 70 -10.19 -11.00 -2.04
C LYS A 70 -9.94 -10.92 -0.54
N ASN A 71 -9.53 -9.76 -0.05
CA ASN A 71 -9.15 -9.56 1.35
C ASN A 71 -9.72 -8.25 1.88
N PRO A 72 -11.05 -8.21 2.17
CA PRO A 72 -11.70 -6.94 2.54
C PRO A 72 -11.17 -6.30 3.82
N GLN A 73 -10.51 -7.07 4.68
CA GLN A 73 -10.00 -6.57 5.95
C GLN A 73 -8.61 -5.99 5.87
N ILE A 74 -7.93 -6.16 4.73
CA ILE A 74 -6.57 -5.65 4.57
C ILE A 74 -6.60 -4.12 4.55
N ILE A 75 -5.63 -3.50 5.23
CA ILE A 75 -5.48 -2.04 5.17
C ILE A 75 -4.75 -1.73 3.86
N SER A 76 -5.48 -1.18 2.89
CA SER A 76 -4.94 -0.88 1.57
C SER A 76 -4.66 0.61 1.42
N VAL A 77 -3.48 0.96 0.91
CA VAL A 77 -3.07 2.35 0.75
C VAL A 77 -2.50 2.55 -0.65
N LEU A 78 -3.06 3.51 -1.38
CA LEU A 78 -2.55 3.89 -2.70
C LEU A 78 -1.58 5.06 -2.56
N MET A 79 -0.39 4.94 -3.17
CA MET A 79 0.63 5.99 -3.17
C MET A 79 0.82 6.49 -4.60
N THR A 80 0.74 7.80 -4.81
CA THR A 80 0.82 8.37 -6.15
C THR A 80 1.62 9.66 -6.18
N VAL A 81 2.31 9.93 -7.29
CA VAL A 81 2.98 11.21 -7.53
C VAL A 81 2.07 12.20 -8.25
N GLN A 82 0.99 11.72 -8.85
CA GLN A 82 0.07 12.54 -9.64
C GLN A 82 -1.37 12.32 -9.18
N GLY A 83 -1.61 12.58 -7.90
CA GLY A 83 -2.93 12.43 -7.35
C GLY A 83 -3.85 13.58 -7.74
N ASP A 84 -5.15 13.28 -7.83
CA ASP A 84 -6.19 14.27 -7.98
C ASP A 84 -7.43 13.82 -7.21
N GLU A 85 -8.40 14.71 -7.08
CA GLU A 85 -9.61 14.39 -6.32
C GLU A 85 -10.40 13.25 -6.95
N ALA A 86 -10.43 13.14 -8.27
CA ALA A 86 -11.14 12.06 -8.94
C ALA A 86 -10.53 10.69 -8.63
N LEU A 87 -9.21 10.60 -8.65
CA LEU A 87 -8.50 9.36 -8.28
C LEU A 87 -8.74 9.00 -6.82
N LYS A 88 -8.67 9.99 -5.95
CA LYS A 88 -8.90 9.79 -4.53
C LYS A 88 -10.31 9.28 -4.24
N GLU A 89 -11.31 9.90 -4.87
CA GLU A 89 -12.70 9.47 -4.72
C GLU A 89 -12.91 8.06 -5.24
N GLU A 90 -12.34 7.75 -6.39
CA GLU A 90 -12.44 6.40 -6.96
C GLU A 90 -11.82 5.36 -6.04
N ALA A 91 -10.65 5.66 -5.46
CA ALA A 91 -10.00 4.76 -4.52
C ALA A 91 -10.87 4.52 -3.28
N LEU A 92 -11.40 5.59 -2.68
CA LEU A 92 -12.22 5.47 -1.49
C LEU A 92 -13.53 4.70 -1.77
N LYS A 93 -14.16 4.94 -2.91
CA LYS A 93 -15.37 4.21 -3.30
C LYS A 93 -15.10 2.72 -3.51
N ALA A 94 -13.89 2.38 -3.93
CA ALA A 94 -13.50 0.98 -4.15
C ALA A 94 -13.15 0.25 -2.85
N GLY A 95 -13.18 0.94 -1.69
CA GLY A 95 -12.84 0.34 -0.41
C GLY A 95 -11.38 0.43 -0.04
N ILE A 96 -10.58 1.19 -0.79
CA ILE A 96 -9.18 1.45 -0.46
C ILE A 96 -9.15 2.41 0.71
N ARG A 97 -8.42 2.06 1.76
CA ARG A 97 -8.52 2.73 3.05
C ARG A 97 -7.60 3.93 3.24
N GLY A 98 -6.61 4.10 2.36
CA GLY A 98 -5.71 5.23 2.44
C GLY A 98 -5.25 5.69 1.08
N TYR A 99 -4.92 6.98 1.01
CA TYR A 99 -4.46 7.62 -0.22
C TYR A 99 -3.37 8.61 0.17
N LEU A 100 -2.18 8.47 -0.42
CA LEU A 100 -1.04 9.32 -0.11
C LEU A 100 -0.44 9.85 -1.40
N GLU A 101 -0.16 11.16 -1.44
CA GLU A 101 0.56 11.78 -2.55
C GLU A 101 2.04 11.87 -2.20
N LYS A 102 2.90 11.39 -3.08
CA LYS A 102 4.35 11.47 -2.91
C LYS A 102 4.86 12.86 -3.29
N PRO A 103 5.80 13.43 -2.58
CA PRO A 103 6.32 12.97 -1.28
C PRO A 103 5.31 13.21 -0.17
N PHE A 104 5.19 12.28 0.76
CA PHE A 104 4.28 12.43 1.89
C PHE A 104 5.06 12.40 3.20
N ASP A 105 4.45 13.00 4.22
CA ASP A 105 4.95 12.94 5.58
C ASP A 105 4.56 11.59 6.18
N LEU A 106 5.50 10.93 6.84
CA LEU A 106 5.24 9.65 7.49
C LEU A 106 4.12 9.72 8.52
N LYS A 107 3.88 10.91 9.06
CA LYS A 107 2.75 11.15 9.95
C LYS A 107 1.42 10.88 9.27
N GLN A 108 1.30 11.18 7.97
CA GLN A 108 0.10 10.90 7.20
C GLN A 108 -0.16 9.40 7.11
N LEU A 109 0.90 8.61 6.93
CA LEU A 109 0.78 7.14 6.94
C LEU A 109 0.37 6.65 8.32
N GLU A 110 0.94 7.20 9.39
CA GLU A 110 0.56 6.83 10.75
C GLU A 110 -0.91 7.11 11.03
N GLU A 111 -1.42 8.23 10.54
CA GLU A 111 -2.84 8.57 10.69
C GLU A 111 -3.75 7.53 10.02
N ILE A 112 -3.36 7.06 8.83
CA ILE A 112 -4.11 6.02 8.14
C ILE A 112 -4.09 4.72 8.96
N MET A 113 -2.92 4.33 9.47
CA MET A 113 -2.79 3.14 10.28
C MET A 113 -3.65 3.22 11.55
N ASP A 114 -3.61 4.36 12.22
CA ASP A 114 -4.39 4.56 13.45
C ASP A 114 -5.89 4.52 13.20
N ALA A 115 -6.35 5.10 12.10
CA ALA A 115 -7.77 5.11 11.72
C ALA A 115 -8.29 3.71 11.40
N ASN A 116 -7.43 2.78 11.06
CA ASN A 116 -7.79 1.42 10.64
C ASN A 116 -7.42 0.33 11.64
N ARG A 117 -6.98 0.70 12.83
CA ARG A 117 -6.68 -0.28 13.87
C ARG A 117 -7.96 -0.94 14.37
N PRO A 118 -7.93 -2.24 14.64
CA PRO A 118 -9.04 -2.91 15.34
C PRO A 118 -9.22 -2.29 16.74
N GLN A 119 -10.45 -2.11 17.13
CA GLN A 119 -10.78 -1.60 18.46
C GLN A 119 -11.01 -2.74 19.42
#